data_f522d7d539265f51db5683557453f437
#
_entry.id   f522d7d539265f51db5683557453f437
#
_cell.length_a   1.000
_cell.length_b   1.000
_cell.length_c   1.000
_cell.angle_alpha   90.00
_cell.angle_beta   90.00
_cell.angle_gamma   90.00
#
_symmetry.space_group_name_H-M   'P 1'
#
loop_
_entity.id
_entity.type
_entity.pdbx_description
1 polymer ?
#
loop_
_entity_poly.entity_id
_entity_poly.type
_entity_poly.pdbx_seq_one_letter_code
_entity_poly.pdbx_strand_id
1 'polypeptide(L)'
;MELKSERLLLRRYRDEDFEFLYSLLKQPKVMQHIGDGKLKSRQQAFEFLYWIYRMYREHPEHGLFLLVRKEDGKRIGHAGLVPQSVDGQAELEVGYWLAPEFWGFGYAREAARLLCARGFVEQGQHALISLIQPDNQASQKVAKALGMECGEPVLRNGQYVLVYRVQKERWHAISHT
;
A
#
# COMPACT_ATOMS: atom_id res chain seq x y z
N MET A 1 0.19 -10.94 -13.28
CA MET A 1 1.41 -10.44 -12.62
C MET A 1 1.47 -10.97 -11.20
N GLU A 2 2.60 -11.49 -10.80
CA GLU A 2 2.91 -11.94 -9.43
C GLU A 2 4.26 -11.39 -9.03
N LEU A 3 4.37 -10.90 -7.79
CA LEU A 3 5.62 -10.49 -7.19
C LEU A 3 5.88 -11.38 -5.98
N LYS A 4 7.14 -11.72 -5.74
CA LYS A 4 7.52 -12.62 -4.65
C LYS A 4 8.66 -12.01 -3.84
N SER A 5 8.52 -12.04 -2.52
CA SER A 5 9.60 -11.82 -1.56
C SER A 5 9.94 -13.11 -0.84
N GLU A 6 10.71 -13.06 0.21
CA GLU A 6 11.05 -14.22 1.02
C GLU A 6 9.80 -14.93 1.56
N ARG A 7 8.89 -14.17 2.22
CA ARG A 7 7.72 -14.71 2.93
C ARG A 7 6.38 -14.42 2.24
N LEU A 8 6.35 -13.55 1.22
CA LEU A 8 5.11 -13.04 0.64
C LEU A 8 5.02 -13.34 -0.86
N LEU A 9 3.77 -13.56 -1.28
CA LEU A 9 3.33 -13.53 -2.67
C LEU A 9 2.35 -12.37 -2.82
N LEU A 10 2.62 -11.46 -3.75
CA LEU A 10 1.68 -10.43 -4.18
C LEU A 10 1.07 -10.85 -5.51
N ARG A 11 -0.25 -10.99 -5.56
CA ARG A 11 -0.99 -11.33 -6.78
C ARG A 11 -2.19 -10.42 -6.99
N ARG A 12 -2.70 -10.36 -8.19
CA ARG A 12 -3.95 -9.66 -8.46
C ARG A 12 -5.11 -10.26 -7.65
N TYR A 13 -6.05 -9.40 -7.24
CA TYR A 13 -7.33 -9.84 -6.69
C TYR A 13 -8.13 -10.64 -7.70
N ARG A 14 -8.93 -11.57 -7.19
CA ARG A 14 -9.93 -12.37 -7.90
C ARG A 14 -11.26 -12.28 -7.16
N ASP A 15 -12.35 -12.70 -7.80
CA ASP A 15 -13.68 -12.66 -7.17
C ASP A 15 -13.75 -13.48 -5.87
N GLU A 16 -13.02 -14.59 -5.80
CA GLU A 16 -12.89 -15.45 -4.61
C GLU A 16 -12.23 -14.78 -3.41
N ASP A 17 -11.60 -13.61 -3.60
CA ASP A 17 -10.94 -12.85 -2.54
C ASP A 17 -11.87 -11.80 -1.90
N PHE A 18 -13.09 -11.66 -2.42
CA PHE A 18 -14.02 -10.63 -1.96
C PHE A 18 -14.30 -10.68 -0.46
N GLU A 19 -14.55 -11.86 0.10
CA GLU A 19 -14.85 -11.98 1.53
C GLU A 19 -13.67 -11.55 2.39
N PHE A 20 -12.44 -11.82 1.96
CA PHE A 20 -11.26 -11.33 2.65
C PHE A 20 -11.15 -9.80 2.55
N LEU A 21 -11.34 -9.21 1.36
CA LEU A 21 -11.35 -7.77 1.17
C LEU A 21 -12.40 -7.09 2.06
N TYR A 22 -13.62 -7.61 2.06
CA TYR A 22 -14.69 -7.10 2.90
C TYR A 22 -14.34 -7.21 4.40
N SER A 23 -13.69 -8.30 4.81
CA SER A 23 -13.23 -8.46 6.20
C SER A 23 -12.24 -7.37 6.62
N LEU A 24 -11.35 -6.92 5.73
CA LEU A 24 -10.46 -5.78 5.99
C LEU A 24 -11.23 -4.46 6.09
N LEU A 25 -12.14 -4.20 5.14
CA LEU A 25 -12.87 -2.94 5.04
C LEU A 25 -13.93 -2.72 6.13
N LYS A 26 -14.32 -3.76 6.85
CA LYS A 26 -15.19 -3.68 8.02
C LYS A 26 -14.45 -3.76 9.36
N GLN A 27 -13.12 -3.86 9.34
CA GLN A 27 -12.29 -3.99 10.54
C GLN A 27 -11.92 -2.59 11.09
N PRO A 28 -12.41 -2.19 12.27
CA PRO A 28 -12.15 -0.85 12.81
C PRO A 28 -10.66 -0.51 12.94
N LYS A 29 -9.85 -1.46 13.42
CA LYS A 29 -8.41 -1.29 13.58
C LYS A 29 -7.68 -1.02 12.26
N VAL A 30 -8.17 -1.57 11.14
CA VAL A 30 -7.62 -1.32 9.81
C VAL A 30 -8.08 0.05 9.31
N MET A 31 -9.40 0.29 9.36
CA MET A 31 -10.01 1.45 8.74
C MET A 31 -9.73 2.77 9.47
N GLN A 32 -9.39 2.75 10.76
CA GLN A 32 -9.16 3.98 11.55
C GLN A 32 -8.16 4.96 10.93
N HIS A 33 -7.21 4.48 10.13
CA HIS A 33 -6.18 5.29 9.46
C HIS A 33 -6.35 5.35 7.94
N ILE A 34 -7.51 4.95 7.41
CA ILE A 34 -7.75 4.83 5.98
C ILE A 34 -8.91 5.73 5.56
N GLY A 35 -8.63 6.63 4.61
CA GLY A 35 -9.64 7.56 4.10
C GLY A 35 -10.30 8.35 5.22
N ASP A 36 -11.63 8.27 5.31
CA ASP A 36 -12.44 8.92 6.33
C ASP A 36 -12.57 8.11 7.65
N GLY A 37 -11.87 7.00 7.76
CA GLY A 37 -11.90 6.11 8.92
C GLY A 37 -13.17 5.27 9.05
N LYS A 38 -14.12 5.39 8.14
CA LYS A 38 -15.41 4.71 8.22
C LYS A 38 -15.34 3.29 7.70
N LEU A 39 -16.02 2.41 8.41
CA LEU A 39 -16.21 1.03 7.98
C LEU A 39 -17.03 1.00 6.69
N LYS A 40 -16.73 0.07 5.81
CA LYS A 40 -17.45 -0.06 4.55
C LYS A 40 -18.54 -1.12 4.63
N SER A 41 -19.68 -0.83 4.02
CA SER A 41 -20.72 -1.82 3.79
C SER A 41 -20.26 -2.86 2.75
N ARG A 42 -21.01 -3.97 2.66
CA ARG A 42 -20.75 -4.97 1.64
C ARG A 42 -20.81 -4.41 0.22
N GLN A 43 -21.78 -3.52 -0.05
CA GLN A 43 -21.89 -2.83 -1.33
C GLN A 43 -20.66 -1.96 -1.62
N GLN A 44 -20.22 -1.18 -0.66
CA GLN A 44 -19.01 -0.35 -0.79
C GLN A 44 -17.73 -1.20 -0.98
N ALA A 45 -17.69 -2.40 -0.40
CA ALA A 45 -16.59 -3.33 -0.63
C ALA A 45 -16.58 -3.88 -2.07
N PHE A 46 -17.75 -4.14 -2.67
CA PHE A 46 -17.85 -4.47 -4.10
C PHE A 46 -17.39 -3.32 -5.00
N GLU A 47 -17.80 -2.10 -4.68
CA GLU A 47 -17.35 -0.89 -5.40
C GLU A 47 -15.83 -0.73 -5.34
N PHE A 48 -15.23 -1.03 -4.17
CA PHE A 48 -13.79 -0.99 -3.99
C PHE A 48 -13.07 -2.09 -4.78
N LEU A 49 -13.59 -3.33 -4.81
CA LEU A 49 -13.04 -4.40 -5.64
C LEU A 49 -13.14 -4.04 -7.14
N TYR A 50 -14.26 -3.46 -7.55
CA TYR A 50 -14.43 -2.98 -8.92
C TYR A 50 -13.43 -1.87 -9.27
N TRP A 51 -13.17 -0.95 -8.34
CA TRP A 51 -12.13 0.07 -8.50
C TRP A 51 -10.73 -0.57 -8.66
N ILE A 52 -10.40 -1.61 -7.87
CA ILE A 52 -9.16 -2.36 -8.03
C ILE A 52 -9.05 -2.96 -9.45
N TYR A 53 -10.12 -3.57 -9.95
CA TYR A 53 -10.13 -4.15 -11.30
C TYR A 53 -10.01 -3.09 -12.40
N ARG A 54 -10.64 -1.93 -12.21
CA ARG A 54 -10.49 -0.80 -13.11
C ARG A 54 -9.04 -0.31 -13.14
N MET A 55 -8.40 -0.20 -11.98
CA MET A 55 -6.99 0.17 -11.87
C MET A 55 -6.08 -0.78 -12.68
N TYR A 56 -6.32 -2.10 -12.62
CA TYR A 56 -5.56 -3.07 -13.41
C TYR A 56 -5.73 -2.91 -14.93
N ARG A 57 -6.88 -2.40 -15.40
CA ARG A 57 -7.13 -2.14 -16.82
C ARG A 57 -6.48 -0.84 -17.28
N GLU A 58 -6.60 0.22 -16.48
CA GLU A 58 -6.09 1.54 -16.81
C GLU A 58 -4.57 1.62 -16.62
N HIS A 59 -4.05 0.90 -15.63
CA HIS A 59 -2.63 0.89 -15.24
C HIS A 59 -2.16 -0.56 -15.00
N PRO A 60 -1.84 -1.33 -16.07
CA PRO A 60 -1.53 -2.77 -15.93
C PRO A 60 -0.40 -3.12 -14.96
N GLU A 61 0.52 -2.16 -14.73
CA GLU A 61 1.67 -2.30 -13.85
C GLU A 61 1.41 -1.85 -12.40
N HIS A 62 0.27 -1.20 -12.14
CA HIS A 62 -0.05 -0.55 -10.88
C HIS A 62 -1.34 -1.11 -10.26
N GLY A 63 -1.64 -0.65 -9.03
CA GLY A 63 -2.83 -1.01 -8.28
C GLY A 63 -2.50 -1.80 -7.02
N LEU A 64 -3.54 -2.21 -6.31
CA LEU A 64 -3.44 -2.99 -5.09
C LEU A 64 -3.41 -4.48 -5.40
N PHE A 65 -2.42 -5.19 -4.88
CA PHE A 65 -2.26 -6.63 -4.98
C PHE A 65 -2.57 -7.28 -3.64
N LEU A 66 -3.23 -8.42 -3.68
CA LEU A 66 -3.45 -9.24 -2.50
C LEU A 66 -2.12 -9.78 -1.98
N LEU A 67 -1.88 -9.64 -0.69
CA LEU A 67 -0.75 -10.24 0.01
C LEU A 67 -1.14 -11.64 0.52
N VAL A 68 -0.39 -12.62 0.08
CA VAL A 68 -0.52 -14.01 0.55
C VAL A 68 0.76 -14.42 1.25
N ARG A 69 0.65 -14.94 2.48
CA ARG A 69 1.77 -15.50 3.21
C ARG A 69 2.12 -16.86 2.62
N LYS A 70 3.37 -17.05 2.21
CA LYS A 70 3.82 -18.26 1.50
C LYS A 70 3.79 -19.53 2.36
N GLU A 71 4.02 -19.37 3.67
CA GLU A 71 4.09 -20.47 4.63
C GLU A 71 2.82 -21.33 4.66
N ASP A 72 1.66 -20.69 4.62
CA ASP A 72 0.36 -21.36 4.82
C ASP A 72 -0.73 -20.93 3.81
N GLY A 73 -0.37 -20.10 2.83
CA GLY A 73 -1.30 -19.62 1.81
C GLY A 73 -2.36 -18.64 2.32
N LYS A 74 -2.24 -18.14 3.55
CA LYS A 74 -3.21 -17.19 4.10
C LYS A 74 -3.14 -15.83 3.42
N ARG A 75 -4.31 -15.27 3.13
CA ARG A 75 -4.49 -13.88 2.75
C ARG A 75 -4.24 -13.02 3.98
N ILE A 76 -3.31 -12.07 3.92
CA ILE A 76 -2.90 -11.29 5.09
C ILE A 76 -3.14 -9.78 4.95
N GLY A 77 -3.43 -9.31 3.77
CA GLY A 77 -3.65 -7.89 3.48
C GLY A 77 -3.56 -7.60 2.00
N HIS A 78 -3.28 -6.36 1.68
CA HIS A 78 -2.90 -5.95 0.33
C HIS A 78 -1.84 -4.86 0.35
N ALA A 79 -1.12 -4.74 -0.75
CA ALA A 79 -0.16 -3.67 -0.99
C ALA A 79 -0.02 -3.39 -2.48
N GLY A 80 0.45 -2.21 -2.85
CA GLY A 80 0.62 -1.88 -4.25
C GLY A 80 1.29 -0.55 -4.50
N LEU A 81 1.56 -0.32 -5.78
CA LEU A 81 1.93 0.97 -6.32
C LEU A 81 0.67 1.60 -6.92
N VAL A 82 0.20 2.68 -6.30
CA VAL A 82 -1.09 3.30 -6.66
C VAL A 82 -0.84 4.71 -7.20
N PRO A 83 -1.25 5.01 -8.45
CA PRO A 83 -1.20 6.36 -8.99
C PRO A 83 -2.05 7.31 -8.14
N GLN A 84 -1.48 8.45 -7.78
CA GLN A 84 -2.09 9.49 -6.98
C GLN A 84 -1.90 10.86 -7.64
N SER A 85 -2.74 11.82 -7.27
CA SER A 85 -2.50 13.24 -7.51
C SER A 85 -2.32 13.94 -6.16
N VAL A 86 -1.20 14.59 -5.96
CA VAL A 86 -0.87 15.36 -4.75
C VAL A 86 -0.56 16.78 -5.18
N ASP A 87 -1.37 17.74 -4.74
CA ASP A 87 -1.25 19.16 -5.12
C ASP A 87 -1.10 19.38 -6.64
N GLY A 88 -1.87 18.61 -7.43
CA GLY A 88 -1.87 18.67 -8.88
C GLY A 88 -0.70 17.95 -9.56
N GLN A 89 0.21 17.35 -8.81
CA GLN A 89 1.32 16.56 -9.33
C GLN A 89 0.97 15.08 -9.35
N ALA A 90 1.33 14.40 -10.46
CA ALA A 90 1.20 12.94 -10.54
C ALA A 90 2.29 12.27 -9.70
N GLU A 91 1.88 11.40 -8.81
CA GLU A 91 2.73 10.67 -7.88
C GLU A 91 2.43 9.18 -7.89
N LEU A 92 3.37 8.36 -7.47
CA LEU A 92 3.15 6.92 -7.30
C LEU A 92 3.32 6.55 -5.83
N GLU A 93 2.22 6.07 -5.22
CA GLU A 93 2.16 5.74 -3.80
C GLU A 93 2.48 4.27 -3.55
N VAL A 94 3.35 4.02 -2.59
CA VAL A 94 3.52 2.70 -1.95
C VAL A 94 2.50 2.59 -0.83
N GLY A 95 1.40 1.90 -1.10
CA GLY A 95 0.30 1.68 -0.15
C GLY A 95 0.27 0.23 0.37
N TYR A 96 -0.13 0.03 1.63
CA TYR A 96 -0.28 -1.30 2.23
C TYR A 96 -1.24 -1.28 3.41
N TRP A 97 -2.08 -2.31 3.51
CA TRP A 97 -2.97 -2.58 4.66
C TRP A 97 -2.90 -4.06 4.99
N LEU A 98 -2.79 -4.38 6.26
CA LEU A 98 -2.74 -5.75 6.76
C LEU A 98 -3.86 -6.00 7.77
N ALA A 99 -4.36 -7.22 7.78
CA ALA A 99 -5.23 -7.68 8.85
C ALA A 99 -4.46 -7.64 10.19
N PRO A 100 -5.14 -7.22 11.29
CA PRO A 100 -4.46 -6.94 12.56
C PRO A 100 -3.67 -8.12 13.15
N GLU A 101 -4.11 -9.34 12.91
CA GLU A 101 -3.43 -10.56 13.36
C GLU A 101 -2.05 -10.78 12.73
N PHE A 102 -1.74 -10.03 11.66
CA PHE A 102 -0.44 -10.09 10.97
C PHE A 102 0.44 -8.86 11.21
N TRP A 103 0.03 -7.97 12.12
CA TRP A 103 0.85 -6.83 12.51
C TRP A 103 2.03 -7.25 13.40
N GLY A 104 3.11 -6.48 13.34
CA GLY A 104 4.30 -6.73 14.18
C GLY A 104 5.29 -7.75 13.61
N PHE A 105 4.94 -8.49 12.56
CA PHE A 105 5.79 -9.50 11.94
C PHE A 105 6.70 -8.97 10.82
N GLY A 106 6.61 -7.68 10.50
CA GLY A 106 7.42 -7.05 9.45
C GLY A 106 6.91 -7.23 8.03
N TYR A 107 5.73 -7.82 7.83
CA TYR A 107 5.17 -8.07 6.49
C TYR A 107 4.91 -6.78 5.70
N ALA A 108 4.41 -5.71 6.34
CA ALA A 108 4.20 -4.43 5.67
C ALA A 108 5.51 -3.86 5.12
N ARG A 109 6.58 -3.90 5.91
CA ARG A 109 7.91 -3.44 5.50
C ARG A 109 8.47 -4.30 4.34
N GLU A 110 8.30 -5.61 4.41
CA GLU A 110 8.74 -6.53 3.36
C GLU A 110 8.01 -6.28 2.03
N ALA A 111 6.68 -6.14 2.08
CA ALA A 111 5.86 -5.83 0.92
C ALA A 111 6.23 -4.45 0.32
N ALA A 112 6.36 -3.43 1.16
CA ALA A 112 6.71 -2.09 0.71
C ALA A 112 8.12 -2.03 0.11
N ARG A 113 9.09 -2.77 0.67
CA ARG A 113 10.45 -2.87 0.09
C ARG A 113 10.44 -3.51 -1.30
N LEU A 114 9.67 -4.58 -1.48
CA LEU A 114 9.49 -5.24 -2.77
C LEU A 114 8.87 -4.28 -3.81
N LEU A 115 7.88 -3.49 -3.40
CA LEU A 115 7.24 -2.49 -4.26
C LEU A 115 8.19 -1.33 -4.61
N CYS A 116 9.00 -0.86 -3.66
CA CYS A 116 10.05 0.13 -3.94
C CYS A 116 11.05 -0.40 -4.96
N ALA A 117 11.52 -1.64 -4.80
CA ALA A 117 12.43 -2.27 -5.76
C ALA A 117 11.80 -2.31 -7.16
N ARG A 118 10.53 -2.74 -7.26
CA ARG A 118 9.80 -2.74 -8.52
C ARG A 118 9.70 -1.33 -9.12
N GLY A 119 9.26 -0.34 -8.35
CA GLY A 119 9.10 1.03 -8.83
C GLY A 119 10.40 1.63 -9.34
N PHE A 120 11.49 1.48 -8.59
CA PHE A 120 12.77 2.10 -8.94
C PHE A 120 13.55 1.32 -10.00
N VAL A 121 13.60 -0.02 -9.90
CA VAL A 121 14.46 -0.84 -10.76
C VAL A 121 13.75 -1.23 -12.04
N GLU A 122 12.50 -1.72 -11.95
CA GLU A 122 11.78 -2.26 -13.11
C GLU A 122 11.04 -1.15 -13.87
N GLN A 123 10.43 -0.19 -13.15
CA GLN A 123 9.60 0.85 -13.76
C GLN A 123 10.31 2.20 -13.93
N GLY A 124 11.55 2.32 -13.46
CA GLY A 124 12.37 3.52 -13.65
C GLY A 124 11.86 4.79 -12.95
N GLN A 125 11.04 4.63 -11.89
CA GLN A 125 10.53 5.78 -11.14
C GLN A 125 11.67 6.57 -10.51
N HIS A 126 11.53 7.90 -10.44
CA HIS A 126 12.52 8.78 -9.80
C HIS A 126 12.23 8.96 -8.32
N ALA A 127 10.96 8.93 -7.93
CA ALA A 127 10.52 9.05 -6.55
C ALA A 127 9.29 8.17 -6.29
N LEU A 128 9.11 7.77 -5.03
CA LEU A 128 7.89 7.12 -4.55
C LEU A 128 7.43 7.82 -3.29
N ILE A 129 6.12 7.82 -3.05
CA ILE A 129 5.53 8.42 -1.86
C ILE A 129 4.75 7.39 -1.04
N SER A 130 4.44 7.74 0.20
CA SER A 130 3.40 7.11 1.02
C SER A 130 2.57 8.20 1.68
N LEU A 131 1.26 8.10 1.61
CA LEU A 131 0.30 9.02 2.21
C LEU A 131 -0.16 8.45 3.54
N ILE A 132 0.20 9.11 4.65
CA ILE A 132 0.05 8.54 5.99
C ILE A 132 -0.67 9.54 6.89
N GLN A 133 -1.73 9.12 7.56
CA GLN A 133 -2.39 9.95 8.57
C GLN A 133 -1.43 10.23 9.75
N PRO A 134 -1.46 11.44 10.35
CA PRO A 134 -0.47 11.86 11.36
C PRO A 134 -0.39 10.96 12.59
N ASP A 135 -1.48 10.31 12.97
CA ASP A 135 -1.57 9.41 14.12
C ASP A 135 -1.17 7.96 13.79
N ASN A 136 -0.99 7.61 12.51
CA ASN A 136 -0.57 6.27 12.09
C ASN A 136 0.94 6.05 12.27
N GLN A 137 1.38 5.90 13.52
CA GLN A 137 2.78 5.71 13.87
C GLN A 137 3.40 4.43 13.26
N ALA A 138 2.59 3.38 13.09
CA ALA A 138 3.06 2.12 12.51
C ALA A 138 3.49 2.31 11.04
N SER A 139 2.66 2.95 10.22
CA SER A 139 3.00 3.24 8.82
C SER A 139 4.16 4.24 8.69
N GLN A 140 4.26 5.23 9.59
CA GLN A 140 5.40 6.15 9.62
C GLN A 140 6.73 5.41 9.88
N LYS A 141 6.74 4.41 10.79
CA LYS A 141 7.93 3.57 11.04
C LYS A 141 8.32 2.79 9.79
N VAL A 142 7.35 2.24 9.06
CA VAL A 142 7.63 1.53 7.79
C VAL A 142 8.21 2.49 6.77
N ALA A 143 7.60 3.66 6.55
CA ALA A 143 8.09 4.65 5.59
C ALA A 143 9.53 5.09 5.89
N LYS A 144 9.83 5.39 7.17
CA LYS A 144 11.20 5.75 7.61
C LYS A 144 12.20 4.62 7.37
N ALA A 145 11.79 3.35 7.59
CA ALA A 145 12.65 2.19 7.33
C ALA A 145 12.93 1.94 5.84
N LEU A 146 12.15 2.56 4.94
CA LEU A 146 12.37 2.59 3.49
C LEU A 146 13.19 3.81 3.05
N GLY A 147 13.67 4.64 3.99
CA GLY A 147 14.40 5.87 3.70
C GLY A 147 13.52 7.05 3.30
N MET A 148 12.21 6.94 3.47
CA MET A 148 11.31 8.05 3.18
C MET A 148 11.46 9.16 4.22
N GLU A 149 11.42 10.39 3.76
CA GLU A 149 11.40 11.61 4.57
C GLU A 149 10.00 12.21 4.56
N CYS A 150 9.59 12.72 5.72
CA CYS A 150 8.30 13.39 5.86
C CYS A 150 8.40 14.80 5.28
N GLY A 151 7.59 15.11 4.29
CA GLY A 151 7.40 16.45 3.74
C GLY A 151 6.25 17.19 4.42
N GLU A 152 5.85 18.31 3.80
CA GLU A 152 4.70 19.08 4.27
C GLU A 152 3.41 18.26 4.17
N PRO A 153 2.49 18.39 5.17
CA PRO A 153 1.21 17.75 5.11
C PRO A 153 0.34 18.36 4.01
N VAL A 154 -0.49 17.55 3.37
CA VAL A 154 -1.47 17.98 2.37
C VAL A 154 -2.89 17.74 2.86
N LEU A 155 -3.82 18.59 2.44
CA LEU A 155 -5.23 18.43 2.74
C LEU A 155 -5.88 17.52 1.70
N ARG A 156 -6.41 16.36 2.13
CA ARG A 156 -7.14 15.41 1.27
C ARG A 156 -8.46 15.05 1.92
N ASN A 157 -9.56 15.25 1.18
CA ASN A 157 -10.92 14.94 1.66
C ASN A 157 -11.22 15.51 3.06
N GLY A 158 -10.75 16.72 3.34
CA GLY A 158 -10.96 17.40 4.62
C GLY A 158 -10.05 16.95 5.78
N GLN A 159 -9.06 16.10 5.51
CA GLN A 159 -8.10 15.63 6.51
C GLN A 159 -6.66 15.91 6.08
N TYR A 160 -5.81 16.26 7.04
CA TYR A 160 -4.38 16.38 6.78
C TYR A 160 -3.72 15.01 6.71
N VAL A 161 -2.89 14.83 5.67
CA VAL A 161 -2.15 13.61 5.40
C VAL A 161 -0.67 13.97 5.26
N LEU A 162 0.21 13.22 5.93
CA LEU A 162 1.66 13.36 5.78
C LEU A 162 2.10 12.73 4.46
N VAL A 163 2.94 13.45 3.71
CA VAL A 163 3.54 12.95 2.49
C VAL A 163 4.96 12.48 2.79
N TYR A 164 5.14 11.19 2.94
CA TYR A 164 6.46 10.58 3.02
C TYR A 164 6.99 10.34 1.61
N ARG A 165 8.26 10.70 1.34
CA ARG A 165 8.87 10.59 0.01
C ARG A 165 10.27 10.01 0.09
N VAL A 166 10.61 9.15 -0.88
CA VAL A 166 11.98 8.69 -1.10
C VAL A 166 12.36 8.87 -2.57
N GLN A 167 13.53 9.40 -2.82
CA GLN A 167 14.15 9.49 -4.14
C GLN A 167 14.90 8.18 -4.44
N LYS A 168 15.02 7.83 -5.70
CA LYS A 168 15.67 6.62 -6.19
C LYS A 168 17.11 6.47 -5.66
N GLU A 169 17.89 7.55 -5.70
CA GLU A 169 19.29 7.55 -5.27
C GLU A 169 19.41 7.22 -3.77
N ARG A 170 18.55 7.84 -2.96
CA ARG A 170 18.52 7.57 -1.52
C ARG A 170 18.11 6.12 -1.23
N TRP A 171 17.10 5.62 -1.93
CA TRP A 171 16.66 4.24 -1.75
C TRP A 171 17.79 3.24 -2.09
N HIS A 172 18.51 3.46 -3.20
CA HIS A 172 19.64 2.63 -3.55
C HIS A 172 20.75 2.66 -2.48
N ALA A 173 21.08 3.83 -1.95
CA ALA A 173 22.11 3.98 -0.92
C ALA A 173 21.81 3.14 0.34
N ILE A 174 20.55 3.08 0.79
CA ILE A 174 20.17 2.32 1.99
C ILE A 174 19.85 0.85 1.73
N SER A 175 19.57 0.46 0.49
CA SER A 175 19.18 -0.92 0.15
C SER A 175 20.37 -1.85 -0.02
N HIS A 176 21.59 -1.29 -0.16
CA HIS A 176 22.84 -2.01 -0.32
C HIS A 176 23.69 -2.03 0.97
N THR A 177 23.17 -1.48 2.07
CA THR A 177 23.75 -1.55 3.41
C THR A 177 23.05 -2.61 4.25
#